data_2544291aac2feadfc2ec8d86d7f88151
#
_entry.id   2544291aac2feadfc2ec8d86d7f88151
#
_cell.length_a   1.000
_cell.length_b   1.000
_cell.length_c   1.000
_cell.angle_alpha   90.00
_cell.angle_beta   90.00
_cell.angle_gamma   90.00
#
_symmetry.space_group_name_H-M   'P 1'
#
loop_
_entity.id
_entity.type
_entity.pdbx_description
1 polymer ?
#
loop_
_entity_poly.entity_id
_entity_poly.type
_entity_poly.pdbx_seq_one_letter_code
_entity_poly.pdbx_strand_id
1 'polypeptide(L)'
;SIDNIKYPCVVKPNRGGRSSYTHKVNNAQELSEVLKLLPKVEFIFQEYIESLDNYTLRIEVIDGEVFSAVKRSMDETGISSYHRGAQYKHVHNLDKHITDMVIDTLNILNIKMGGIDVIVGKKGPFIIDVNATSNFSKKFVDFLGRNPLDRMGDVIINEYYKLCQVAG
;
A
#
# COMPACT_ATOMS: atom_id res chain seq x y z
N SER A 1 -21.55 13.61 3.36
CA SER A 1 -22.27 14.19 2.22
C SER A 1 -21.37 14.23 1.01
N ILE A 2 -21.83 13.81 -0.15
CA ILE A 2 -21.10 13.81 -1.44
C ILE A 2 -20.79 15.25 -1.90
N ASP A 3 -21.47 16.24 -1.38
CA ASP A 3 -21.40 17.65 -1.76
C ASP A 3 -20.05 18.34 -1.45
N ASN A 4 -19.22 17.75 -0.60
CA ASN A 4 -17.92 18.31 -0.17
C ASN A 4 -16.71 17.59 -0.77
N ILE A 5 -16.91 16.74 -1.80
CA ILE A 5 -15.80 16.02 -2.43
C ILE A 5 -14.99 16.98 -3.30
N LYS A 6 -13.69 17.03 -3.05
CA LYS A 6 -12.73 17.76 -3.90
C LYS A 6 -12.25 16.85 -5.02
N TYR A 7 -12.22 17.38 -6.24
CA TYR A 7 -11.75 16.68 -7.43
C TYR A 7 -10.35 17.17 -7.87
N PRO A 8 -9.54 16.32 -8.51
CA PRO A 8 -9.78 14.89 -8.71
C PRO A 8 -9.70 14.12 -7.39
N CYS A 9 -10.45 13.02 -7.29
CA CYS A 9 -10.34 12.11 -6.15
C CYS A 9 -10.28 10.64 -6.60
N VAL A 10 -9.89 9.77 -5.67
CA VAL A 10 -9.92 8.31 -5.85
C VAL A 10 -11.10 7.74 -5.05
N VAL A 11 -11.93 6.96 -5.73
CA VAL A 11 -13.02 6.18 -5.12
C VAL A 11 -12.57 4.72 -5.06
N LYS A 12 -12.55 4.14 -3.88
CA LYS A 12 -12.17 2.74 -3.70
C LYS A 12 -12.97 2.09 -2.56
N PRO A 13 -13.16 0.74 -2.58
CA PRO A 13 -13.75 0.03 -1.45
C PRO A 13 -12.94 0.28 -0.17
N ASN A 14 -13.64 0.47 0.95
CA ASN A 14 -13.00 0.62 2.27
C ASN A 14 -12.30 -0.66 2.71
N ARG A 15 -12.78 -1.80 2.25
CA ARG A 15 -12.20 -3.13 2.53
C ARG A 15 -12.06 -3.92 1.24
N GLY A 16 -11.07 -4.80 1.21
CA GLY A 16 -10.74 -5.60 0.04
C GLY A 16 -9.51 -5.05 -0.67
N GLY A 17 -8.98 -5.82 -1.60
CA GLY A 17 -7.72 -5.52 -2.26
C GLY A 17 -7.79 -5.66 -3.76
N ARG A 18 -6.59 -5.71 -4.38
CA ARG A 18 -6.37 -5.94 -5.82
C ARG A 18 -6.77 -4.78 -6.72
N SER A 19 -6.99 -3.58 -6.14
CA SER A 19 -7.45 -2.38 -6.88
C SER A 19 -8.72 -2.60 -7.71
N SER A 20 -9.49 -3.65 -7.39
CA SER A 20 -10.81 -3.85 -7.96
C SER A 20 -11.70 -2.69 -7.53
N TYR A 21 -12.42 -2.12 -8.46
CA TYR A 21 -13.30 -0.97 -8.20
C TYR A 21 -12.59 0.29 -7.65
N THR A 22 -11.30 0.44 -7.92
CA THR A 22 -10.56 1.69 -7.66
C THR A 22 -10.62 2.56 -8.90
N HIS A 23 -11.17 3.77 -8.77
CA HIS A 23 -11.38 4.71 -9.87
C HIS A 23 -10.89 6.09 -9.49
N LYS A 24 -10.12 6.71 -10.39
CA LYS A 24 -9.91 8.15 -10.35
C LYS A 24 -11.12 8.81 -11.00
N VAL A 25 -11.68 9.83 -10.36
CA VAL A 25 -12.79 10.64 -10.88
C VAL A 25 -12.41 12.11 -10.84
N ASN A 26 -12.69 12.81 -11.93
CA ASN A 26 -12.25 14.20 -12.12
C ASN A 26 -13.36 15.23 -11.84
N ASN A 27 -14.61 14.78 -11.77
CA ASN A 27 -15.78 15.64 -11.54
C ASN A 27 -16.98 14.83 -11.04
N ALA A 28 -18.04 15.55 -10.66
CA ALA A 28 -19.27 14.95 -10.10
C ALA A 28 -20.01 14.06 -11.13
N GLN A 29 -19.92 14.34 -12.42
CA GLN A 29 -20.57 13.53 -13.44
C GLN A 29 -19.90 12.16 -13.55
N GLU A 30 -18.56 12.13 -13.66
CA GLU A 30 -17.79 10.88 -13.65
C GLU A 30 -18.04 10.07 -12.36
N LEU A 31 -18.11 10.76 -11.21
CA LEU A 31 -18.44 10.10 -9.94
C LEU A 31 -19.81 9.43 -10.03
N SER A 32 -20.84 10.12 -10.54
CA SER A 32 -22.18 9.56 -10.67
C SER A 32 -22.21 8.31 -11.57
N GLU A 33 -21.42 8.30 -12.63
CA GLU A 33 -21.29 7.15 -13.54
C GLU A 33 -20.58 5.97 -12.85
N VAL A 34 -19.47 6.24 -12.19
CA VAL A 34 -18.72 5.22 -11.44
C VAL A 34 -19.57 4.59 -10.36
N LEU A 35 -20.30 5.37 -9.56
CA LEU A 35 -21.12 4.86 -8.47
C LEU A 35 -22.22 3.88 -8.93
N LYS A 36 -22.69 3.98 -10.19
CA LYS A 36 -23.66 3.03 -10.76
C LYS A 36 -23.03 1.66 -11.05
N LEU A 37 -21.72 1.62 -11.26
CA LEU A 37 -20.96 0.40 -11.60
C LEU A 37 -20.40 -0.32 -10.37
N LEU A 38 -20.37 0.36 -9.21
CA LEU A 38 -19.77 -0.16 -8.01
C LEU A 38 -20.71 -1.17 -7.31
N PRO A 39 -20.17 -2.23 -6.68
CA PRO A 39 -20.95 -3.13 -5.85
C PRO A 39 -21.49 -2.39 -4.61
N LYS A 40 -22.50 -2.95 -3.97
CA LYS A 40 -23.10 -2.39 -2.74
C LYS A 40 -22.23 -2.68 -1.52
N VAL A 41 -21.08 -2.01 -1.43
CA VAL A 41 -20.15 -2.08 -0.30
C VAL A 41 -19.81 -0.66 0.15
N GLU A 42 -19.17 -0.54 1.30
CA GLU A 42 -18.65 0.72 1.81
C GLU A 42 -17.48 1.21 0.96
N PHE A 43 -17.53 2.46 0.51
CA PHE A 43 -16.46 3.12 -0.25
C PHE A 43 -15.88 4.29 0.51
N ILE A 44 -14.61 4.56 0.26
CA ILE A 44 -13.91 5.77 0.69
C ILE A 44 -13.59 6.64 -0.51
N PHE A 45 -13.59 7.96 -0.26
CA PHE A 45 -13.14 8.99 -1.17
C PHE A 45 -11.83 9.53 -0.64
N GLN A 46 -10.78 9.44 -1.44
CA GLN A 46 -9.44 9.84 -1.07
C GLN A 46 -8.95 10.92 -2.02
N GLU A 47 -8.24 11.94 -1.52
CA GLU A 47 -7.58 12.93 -2.38
C GLU A 47 -6.69 12.21 -3.41
N TYR A 48 -6.80 12.62 -4.67
CA TYR A 48 -5.89 12.13 -5.70
C TYR A 48 -4.56 12.84 -5.59
N ILE A 49 -3.50 12.09 -5.37
CA ILE A 49 -2.12 12.58 -5.34
C ILE A 49 -1.48 12.28 -6.68
N GLU A 50 -1.09 13.33 -7.40
CA GLU A 50 -0.32 13.19 -8.63
C GLU A 50 1.11 12.75 -8.32
N SER A 51 1.51 11.60 -8.84
CA SER A 51 2.88 11.09 -8.68
C SER A 51 3.86 11.91 -9.51
N LEU A 52 5.03 12.23 -8.94
CA LEU A 52 6.09 12.97 -9.64
C LEU A 52 6.76 12.16 -10.75
N ASP A 53 6.76 10.84 -10.64
CA ASP A 53 7.53 9.95 -11.52
C ASP A 53 6.70 8.78 -12.09
N ASN A 54 5.37 8.86 -12.01
CA ASN A 54 4.42 7.84 -12.47
C ASN A 54 4.60 6.46 -11.78
N TYR A 55 5.04 6.46 -10.52
CA TYR A 55 5.20 5.25 -9.72
C TYR A 55 4.53 5.40 -8.36
N THR A 56 4.11 4.27 -7.81
CA THR A 56 3.89 4.10 -6.38
C THR A 56 5.03 3.27 -5.79
N LEU A 57 5.32 3.49 -4.52
CA LEU A 57 6.20 2.62 -3.75
C LEU A 57 5.36 1.59 -3.02
N ARG A 58 5.72 0.32 -3.12
CA ARG A 58 5.30 -0.74 -2.23
C ARG A 58 6.44 -1.06 -1.29
N ILE A 59 6.24 -0.86 0.00
CA ILE A 59 7.25 -1.02 1.03
C ILE A 59 6.76 -2.08 1.99
N GLU A 60 7.51 -3.18 2.12
CA GLU A 60 7.25 -4.22 3.09
C GLU A 60 8.12 -3.98 4.32
N VAL A 61 7.48 -3.93 5.47
CA VAL A 61 8.15 -3.74 6.77
C VAL A 61 7.89 -4.98 7.62
N ILE A 62 8.95 -5.51 8.22
CA ILE A 62 8.89 -6.68 9.09
C ILE A 62 9.68 -6.35 10.36
N ASP A 63 8.99 -6.36 11.51
CA ASP A 63 9.57 -6.12 12.84
C ASP A 63 10.35 -4.80 12.94
N GLY A 64 9.75 -3.71 12.42
CA GLY A 64 10.33 -2.37 12.47
C GLY A 64 11.45 -2.11 11.45
N GLU A 65 11.71 -3.02 10.52
CA GLU A 65 12.71 -2.88 9.48
C GLU A 65 12.11 -2.95 8.08
N VAL A 66 12.57 -2.10 7.17
CA VAL A 66 12.18 -2.20 5.75
C VAL A 66 12.80 -3.46 5.16
N PHE A 67 11.96 -4.46 4.92
CA PHE A 67 12.38 -5.70 4.27
C PHE A 67 12.59 -5.51 2.76
N SER A 68 11.68 -4.82 2.09
CA SER A 68 11.82 -4.51 0.66
C SER A 68 11.07 -3.23 0.31
N ALA A 69 11.61 -2.53 -0.69
CA ALA A 69 10.94 -1.41 -1.34
C ALA A 69 11.00 -1.57 -2.86
N VAL A 70 9.84 -1.42 -3.50
CA VAL A 70 9.73 -1.52 -4.96
C VAL A 70 8.89 -0.38 -5.52
N LYS A 71 9.31 0.17 -6.65
CA LYS A 71 8.46 1.03 -7.47
C LYS A 71 7.53 0.16 -8.31
N ARG A 72 6.26 0.56 -8.39
CA ARG A 72 5.26 -0.02 -9.28
C ARG A 72 4.78 1.05 -10.23
N SER A 73 4.88 0.81 -11.54
CA SER A 73 4.38 1.77 -12.53
C SER A 73 2.88 1.99 -12.40
N MET A 74 2.44 3.20 -12.67
CA MET A 74 1.03 3.54 -12.80
C MET A 74 0.59 3.34 -14.26
N ASP A 75 -0.67 3.00 -14.45
CA ASP A 75 -1.31 2.99 -15.77
C ASP A 75 -1.74 4.40 -16.19
N GLU A 76 -2.29 4.55 -17.39
CA GLU A 76 -2.81 5.81 -17.94
C GLU A 76 -3.94 6.43 -17.11
N THR A 77 -4.58 5.67 -16.24
CA THR A 77 -5.57 6.17 -15.29
C THR A 77 -4.95 6.77 -14.03
N GLY A 78 -3.62 6.64 -13.86
CA GLY A 78 -2.91 7.07 -12.66
C GLY A 78 -3.10 6.13 -11.46
N ILE A 79 -3.42 4.86 -11.71
CA ILE A 79 -3.59 3.82 -10.70
C ILE A 79 -2.51 2.75 -10.89
N SER A 80 -1.89 2.33 -9.81
CA SER A 80 -0.89 1.27 -9.81
C SER A 80 -1.44 0.00 -9.18
N SER A 81 -1.36 -1.12 -9.90
CA SER A 81 -1.77 -2.43 -9.37
C SER A 81 -1.06 -3.57 -10.09
N TYR A 82 -0.71 -4.61 -9.33
CA TYR A 82 -0.19 -5.85 -9.90
C TYR A 82 -1.12 -6.44 -10.96
N HIS A 83 -2.42 -6.44 -10.70
CA HIS A 83 -3.43 -7.00 -11.61
C HIS A 83 -3.64 -6.18 -12.88
N ARG A 84 -3.14 -4.94 -12.93
CA ARG A 84 -3.18 -4.06 -14.10
C ARG A 84 -1.87 -4.05 -14.89
N GLY A 85 -0.96 -5.02 -14.62
CA GLY A 85 0.29 -5.17 -15.36
C GLY A 85 1.39 -4.20 -14.97
N ALA A 86 1.35 -3.64 -13.75
CA ALA A 86 2.40 -2.76 -13.26
C ALA A 86 3.78 -3.41 -13.36
N GLN A 87 4.75 -2.66 -13.86
CA GLN A 87 6.15 -3.06 -13.86
C GLN A 87 6.77 -2.77 -12.49
N TYR A 88 7.67 -3.66 -12.05
CA TYR A 88 8.34 -3.56 -10.76
C TYR A 88 9.80 -3.18 -10.94
N LYS A 89 10.30 -2.27 -10.10
CA LYS A 89 11.69 -1.89 -10.04
C LYS A 89 12.14 -1.80 -8.57
N HIS A 90 13.27 -2.43 -8.26
CA HIS A 90 13.85 -2.35 -6.91
C HIS A 90 14.23 -0.92 -6.53
N VAL A 91 14.04 -0.58 -5.25
CA VAL A 91 14.54 0.62 -4.62
C VAL A 91 15.54 0.19 -3.55
N HIS A 92 16.83 0.28 -3.86
CA HIS A 92 17.91 -0.12 -2.96
C HIS A 92 18.19 0.92 -1.84
N ASN A 93 18.00 2.20 -2.17
CA ASN A 93 18.20 3.31 -1.24
C ASN A 93 16.87 4.05 -1.09
N LEU A 94 16.06 3.62 -0.12
CA LEU A 94 14.83 4.32 0.21
C LEU A 94 15.18 5.59 0.99
N ASP A 95 14.51 6.69 0.67
CA ASP A 95 14.67 7.95 1.40
C ASP A 95 14.37 7.74 2.89
N LYS A 96 15.21 8.34 3.77
CA LYS A 96 15.08 8.18 5.22
C LYS A 96 13.73 8.67 5.74
N HIS A 97 13.23 9.79 5.22
CA HIS A 97 11.94 10.33 5.63
C HIS A 97 10.79 9.36 5.29
N ILE A 98 10.84 8.71 4.12
CA ILE A 98 9.86 7.67 3.76
C ILE A 98 10.01 6.44 4.65
N THR A 99 11.26 6.04 4.92
CA THR A 99 11.55 4.91 5.83
C THR A 99 10.96 5.13 7.21
N ASP A 100 11.27 6.28 7.82
CA ASP A 100 10.77 6.64 9.15
C ASP A 100 9.22 6.69 9.15
N MET A 101 8.63 7.36 8.16
CA MET A 101 7.17 7.49 8.04
C MET A 101 6.45 6.13 7.98
N VAL A 102 6.95 5.16 7.22
CA VAL A 102 6.29 3.85 7.09
C VAL A 102 6.47 3.00 8.35
N ILE A 103 7.63 3.05 8.99
CA ILE A 103 7.90 2.34 10.25
C ILE A 103 7.02 2.92 11.36
N ASP A 104 7.00 4.24 11.53
CA ASP A 104 6.17 4.92 12.53
C ASP A 104 4.68 4.63 12.34
N THR A 105 4.22 4.60 11.09
CA THR A 105 2.82 4.27 10.78
C THR A 105 2.46 2.86 11.26
N LEU A 106 3.29 1.86 10.98
CA LEU A 106 3.02 0.49 11.45
C LEU A 106 3.12 0.37 12.97
N ASN A 107 4.05 1.08 13.60
CA ASN A 107 4.18 1.12 15.06
C ASN A 107 2.93 1.74 15.71
N ILE A 108 2.42 2.87 15.21
CA ILE A 108 1.18 3.51 15.71
C ILE A 108 -0.02 2.57 15.57
N LEU A 109 -0.08 1.81 14.47
CA LEU A 109 -1.15 0.83 14.22
C LEU A 109 -0.94 -0.50 14.95
N ASN A 110 0.18 -0.67 15.67
CA ASN A 110 0.58 -1.92 16.32
C ASN A 110 0.64 -3.11 15.34
N ILE A 111 1.17 -2.87 14.14
CA ILE A 111 1.35 -3.87 13.09
C ILE A 111 2.82 -4.20 12.98
N LYS A 112 3.21 -5.42 13.37
CA LYS A 112 4.62 -5.87 13.30
C LYS A 112 5.09 -6.21 11.89
N MET A 113 4.17 -6.61 11.03
CA MET A 113 4.49 -7.05 9.67
C MET A 113 3.41 -6.55 8.73
N GLY A 114 3.78 -5.74 7.75
CA GLY A 114 2.81 -5.17 6.83
C GLY A 114 3.42 -4.49 5.62
N GLY A 115 2.59 -4.27 4.62
CA GLY A 115 2.94 -3.56 3.41
C GLY A 115 2.27 -2.21 3.33
N ILE A 116 3.04 -1.19 2.99
CA ILE A 116 2.55 0.18 2.84
C ILE A 116 2.72 0.63 1.40
N ASP A 117 1.68 1.24 0.85
CA ASP A 117 1.72 1.89 -0.46
C ASP A 117 1.88 3.40 -0.27
N VAL A 118 2.91 3.95 -0.92
CA VAL A 118 3.28 5.37 -0.84
C VAL A 118 3.31 5.99 -2.24
N ILE A 119 2.77 7.20 -2.37
CA ILE A 119 2.96 8.08 -3.55
C ILE A 119 3.85 9.25 -3.14
N VAL A 120 4.84 9.58 -3.97
CA VAL A 120 5.62 10.81 -3.85
C VAL A 120 5.02 11.86 -4.78
N GLY A 121 4.32 12.82 -4.20
CA GLY A 121 3.72 13.95 -4.90
C GLY A 121 4.52 15.25 -4.69
N LYS A 122 4.04 16.36 -5.28
CA LYS A 122 4.69 17.68 -5.18
C LYS A 122 4.86 18.19 -3.75
N LYS A 123 4.02 17.75 -2.80
CA LYS A 123 4.07 18.14 -1.39
C LYS A 123 4.83 17.15 -0.51
N GLY A 124 5.45 16.13 -1.09
CA GLY A 124 6.17 15.08 -0.39
C GLY A 124 5.53 13.70 -0.52
N PRO A 125 5.95 12.72 0.31
CA PRO A 125 5.39 11.38 0.31
C PRO A 125 4.05 11.32 1.05
N PHE A 126 3.12 10.50 0.54
CA PHE A 126 1.81 10.24 1.13
C PHE A 126 1.54 8.75 1.20
N ILE A 127 1.11 8.26 2.34
CA ILE A 127 0.61 6.90 2.48
C ILE A 127 -0.79 6.85 1.88
N ILE A 128 -1.01 5.89 0.97
CA ILE A 128 -2.29 5.71 0.28
C ILE A 128 -2.99 4.42 0.63
N ASP A 129 -2.26 3.46 1.19
CA ASP A 129 -2.81 2.20 1.66
C ASP A 129 -1.91 1.53 2.69
N VAL A 130 -2.51 0.84 3.67
CA VAL A 130 -1.80 0.04 4.68
C VAL A 130 -2.41 -1.36 4.69
N ASN A 131 -1.57 -2.36 4.47
CA ASN A 131 -1.95 -3.76 4.43
C ASN A 131 -1.31 -4.51 5.60
N ALA A 132 -2.12 -4.92 6.58
CA ALA A 132 -1.67 -5.74 7.70
C ALA A 132 -1.28 -7.18 7.28
N THR A 133 -1.67 -7.58 6.07
CA THR A 133 -1.27 -8.85 5.46
C THR A 133 -0.82 -8.60 4.04
N SER A 134 0.39 -9.02 3.72
CA SER A 134 0.93 -8.95 2.36
C SER A 134 0.79 -10.27 1.63
N ASN A 135 0.45 -10.21 0.37
CA ASN A 135 0.34 -11.40 -0.48
C ASN A 135 1.62 -11.54 -1.32
N PHE A 136 2.44 -12.52 -0.97
CA PHE A 136 3.69 -12.80 -1.64
C PHE A 136 3.51 -13.91 -2.67
N SER A 137 3.23 -13.55 -3.93
CA SER A 137 3.23 -14.52 -5.03
C SER A 137 4.64 -15.04 -5.28
N LYS A 138 4.76 -16.30 -5.77
CA LYS A 138 6.06 -16.87 -6.15
C LYS A 138 6.85 -15.93 -7.07
N LYS A 139 6.20 -15.36 -8.08
CA LYS A 139 6.81 -14.40 -9.01
C LYS A 139 7.40 -13.16 -8.29
N PHE A 140 6.74 -12.68 -7.24
CA PHE A 140 7.23 -11.54 -6.48
C PHE A 140 8.40 -11.93 -5.57
N VAL A 141 8.36 -13.11 -4.96
CA VAL A 141 9.48 -13.67 -4.17
C VAL A 141 10.70 -13.88 -5.04
N ASP A 142 10.52 -14.47 -6.23
CA ASP A 142 11.61 -14.67 -7.21
C ASP A 142 12.22 -13.32 -7.65
N PHE A 143 11.38 -12.30 -7.86
CA PHE A 143 11.83 -10.94 -8.17
C PHE A 143 12.62 -10.31 -7.01
N LEU A 144 12.19 -10.50 -5.76
CA LEU A 144 12.91 -9.97 -4.58
C LEU A 144 14.25 -10.69 -4.34
N GLY A 145 14.41 -11.93 -4.82
CA GLY A 145 15.59 -12.77 -4.54
C GLY A 145 15.68 -13.27 -3.10
N ARG A 146 14.65 -13.04 -2.28
CA ARG A 146 14.52 -13.48 -0.89
C ARG A 146 13.06 -13.61 -0.50
N ASN A 147 12.77 -14.54 0.40
CA ASN A 147 11.40 -14.84 0.80
C ASN A 147 11.02 -14.07 2.08
N PRO A 148 10.04 -13.15 2.03
CA PRO A 148 9.58 -12.45 3.24
C PRO A 148 9.02 -13.39 4.31
N LEU A 149 8.44 -14.52 3.92
CA LEU A 149 7.85 -15.48 4.85
C LEU A 149 8.88 -16.10 5.79
N ASP A 150 10.13 -16.26 5.36
CA ASP A 150 11.21 -16.77 6.22
C ASP A 150 11.48 -15.78 7.36
N ARG A 151 11.63 -14.49 7.04
CA ARG A 151 11.81 -13.44 8.05
C ARG A 151 10.60 -13.29 8.98
N MET A 152 9.38 -13.42 8.43
CA MET A 152 8.16 -13.39 9.22
C MET A 152 8.08 -14.57 10.19
N GLY A 153 8.51 -15.76 9.75
CA GLY A 153 8.62 -16.96 10.58
C GLY A 153 9.57 -16.74 11.77
N ASP A 154 10.75 -16.17 11.53
CA ASP A 154 11.71 -15.83 12.57
C ASP A 154 11.12 -14.88 13.62
N VAL A 155 10.39 -13.86 13.19
CA VAL A 155 9.73 -12.90 14.09
C VAL A 155 8.68 -13.60 14.96
N ILE A 156 7.84 -14.46 14.37
CA ILE A 156 6.80 -15.20 15.11
C ILE A 156 7.45 -16.13 16.15
N ILE A 157 8.50 -16.86 15.78
CA ILE A 157 9.22 -17.76 16.67
C ILE A 157 9.84 -16.97 17.84
N ASN A 158 10.48 -15.84 17.54
CA ASN A 158 11.10 -15.00 18.58
C ASN A 158 10.06 -14.44 19.55
N GLU A 159 8.91 -13.98 19.06
CA GLU A 159 7.82 -13.49 19.92
C GLU A 159 7.24 -14.62 20.79
N TYR A 160 7.08 -15.81 20.23
CA TYR A 160 6.64 -16.98 21.00
C TYR A 160 7.59 -17.30 22.16
N TYR A 161 8.91 -17.32 21.91
CA TYR A 161 9.89 -17.56 22.99
C TYR A 161 9.87 -16.47 24.06
N LYS A 162 9.72 -15.20 23.70
CA LYS A 162 9.56 -14.11 24.67
C LYS A 162 8.34 -14.34 25.57
N LEU A 163 7.21 -14.72 25.00
CA LEU A 163 5.99 -15.00 25.77
C LEU A 163 6.17 -16.20 26.73
N CYS A 164 6.85 -17.26 26.30
CA CYS A 164 7.14 -18.40 27.16
C CYS A 164 8.05 -18.05 28.33
N GLN A 165 9.01 -17.14 28.17
CA GLN A 165 9.91 -16.70 29.23
C GLN A 165 9.23 -15.80 30.27
N VAL A 166 8.15 -15.11 29.91
CA VAL A 166 7.40 -14.26 30.86
C VAL A 166 6.36 -15.05 31.64
N ALA A 167 5.98 -16.24 31.15
CA ALA A 167 4.95 -17.09 31.77
C ALA A 167 5.52 -18.13 32.78
N GLY A 168 6.81 -18.22 32.96
CA GLY A 168 7.52 -19.09 33.92
C GLY A 168 8.22 -18.29 35.00
#